data_6f28e5662ee5f738f84d8601c9104dd3
#
_entry.id   6f28e5662ee5f738f84d8601c9104dd3
#
_cell.length_a   1.000
_cell.length_b   1.000
_cell.length_c   1.000
_cell.angle_alpha   90.00
_cell.angle_beta   90.00
_cell.angle_gamma   90.00
#
_symmetry.space_group_name_H-M   'P 1'
#
loop_
_entity.id
_entity.type
_entity.pdbx_description
1 polymer ?
#
loop_
_entity_poly.entity_id
_entity_poly.type
_entity_poly.pdbx_seq_one_letter_code
_entity_poly.pdbx_strand_id
1 'polypeptide(L)'
;VDKFIADPRAQEPASWIKVFFPWRDTLAGRAYTLSGIDKLARTFDIDMVLHGEGPASNWARDAMPGDKLGFAGPCSGGFRLLPQTRWLLLLGDETALPAMRTILASLSTPLPVLWFAEVGDAQEIQDVDCSFLQMNSWQIRTRHFDSVMNSPLVQAVSHCELPAGEGQVWLACEHQVAAYLKARFINEMGISRAALFAKGYWKKGEANFKGAM
;
A
#
# COMPACT_ATOMS: atom_id res chain seq x y z
N VAL A 1 17.88 13.40 10.00
CA VAL A 1 16.39 13.36 10.01
C VAL A 1 15.79 14.69 9.54
N ASP A 2 16.32 15.86 9.95
CA ASP A 2 15.73 17.18 9.65
C ASP A 2 15.55 17.47 8.16
N LYS A 3 16.61 17.27 7.37
CA LYS A 3 16.53 17.44 5.91
C LYS A 3 15.54 16.48 5.25
N PHE A 4 15.37 15.30 5.82
CA PHE A 4 14.44 14.30 5.35
C PHE A 4 12.97 14.70 5.62
N ILE A 5 12.68 15.10 6.87
CA ILE A 5 11.33 15.52 7.27
C ILE A 5 10.91 16.81 6.54
N ALA A 6 11.87 17.69 6.24
CA ALA A 6 11.62 18.92 5.48
C ALA A 6 11.44 18.69 3.97
N ASP A 7 11.78 17.52 3.46
CA ASP A 7 11.60 17.21 2.03
C ASP A 7 10.10 17.12 1.69
N PRO A 8 9.62 17.91 0.70
CA PRO A 8 8.21 17.88 0.31
C PRO A 8 7.70 16.48 -0.08
N ARG A 9 8.57 15.66 -0.66
CA ARG A 9 8.23 14.29 -1.07
C ARG A 9 7.87 13.39 0.11
N ALA A 10 8.42 13.66 1.30
CA ALA A 10 8.06 12.90 2.52
C ALA A 10 6.61 13.14 2.95
N GLN A 11 6.03 14.29 2.57
CA GLN A 11 4.64 14.66 2.89
C GLN A 11 3.63 14.18 1.84
N GLU A 12 4.09 13.64 0.72
CA GLU A 12 3.19 13.14 -0.31
C GLU A 12 2.50 11.85 0.14
N PRO A 13 1.21 11.65 -0.23
CA PRO A 13 0.52 10.39 0.06
C PRO A 13 1.26 9.19 -0.53
N ALA A 14 1.26 8.10 0.21
CA ALA A 14 1.94 6.85 -0.14
C ALA A 14 3.45 7.00 -0.39
N SER A 15 4.08 8.08 0.09
CA SER A 15 5.54 8.22 0.03
C SER A 15 6.22 7.10 0.82
N TRP A 16 7.43 6.76 0.42
CA TRP A 16 8.13 5.61 0.98
C TRP A 16 9.63 5.83 1.09
N ILE A 17 10.26 5.01 1.92
CA ILE A 17 11.71 4.94 2.11
C ILE A 17 12.21 3.52 1.88
N LYS A 18 13.48 3.40 1.59
CA LYS A 18 14.18 2.12 1.61
C LYS A 18 14.96 2.00 2.91
N VAL A 19 14.59 1.03 3.73
CA VAL A 19 15.28 0.71 5.00
C VAL A 19 16.24 -0.44 4.78
N PHE A 20 17.42 -0.37 5.40
CA PHE A 20 18.48 -1.35 5.26
C PHE A 20 18.65 -2.14 6.55
N PHE A 21 18.38 -3.43 6.49
CA PHE A 21 18.45 -4.37 7.62
C PHE A 21 19.73 -5.19 7.56
N PRO A 22 20.40 -5.44 8.70
CA PRO A 22 21.48 -6.42 8.75
C PRO A 22 21.01 -7.79 8.29
N TRP A 23 21.76 -8.42 7.40
CA TRP A 23 21.45 -9.75 6.91
C TRP A 23 22.70 -10.50 6.52
N ARG A 24 23.14 -11.46 7.36
CA ARG A 24 24.45 -12.11 7.21
C ARG A 24 25.55 -11.05 7.16
N ASP A 25 26.45 -11.11 6.20
CA ASP A 25 27.56 -10.17 6.00
C ASP A 25 27.20 -8.93 5.14
N THR A 26 25.89 -8.70 4.89
CA THR A 26 25.40 -7.66 3.98
C THR A 26 24.23 -6.87 4.59
N LEU A 27 23.73 -5.90 3.82
CA LEU A 27 22.51 -5.18 4.13
C LEU A 27 21.39 -5.54 3.13
N ALA A 28 20.25 -5.94 3.66
CA ALA A 28 19.06 -6.18 2.86
C ALA A 28 18.14 -4.96 2.87
N GLY A 29 17.96 -4.31 1.72
CA GLY A 29 17.06 -3.17 1.58
C GLY A 29 15.61 -3.60 1.38
N ARG A 30 14.67 -2.94 2.08
CA ARG A 30 13.22 -3.12 1.92
C ARG A 30 12.53 -1.76 1.85
N ALA A 31 11.48 -1.69 1.02
CA ALA A 31 10.67 -0.49 0.88
C ALA A 31 9.56 -0.48 1.94
N TYR A 32 9.37 0.67 2.59
CA TYR A 32 8.29 0.90 3.56
C TYR A 32 7.65 2.24 3.32
N THR A 33 6.32 2.27 3.39
CA THR A 33 5.56 3.51 3.35
C THR A 33 5.81 4.31 4.62
N LEU A 34 5.90 5.63 4.48
CA LEU A 34 5.84 6.56 5.61
C LEU A 34 4.39 6.65 6.08
N SER A 35 4.07 6.04 7.22
CA SER A 35 2.71 6.00 7.76
C SER A 35 2.36 7.21 8.62
N GLY A 36 3.37 7.90 9.16
CA GLY A 36 3.21 9.13 9.92
C GLY A 36 4.46 9.99 9.89
N ILE A 37 4.30 11.31 9.97
CA ILE A 37 5.41 12.27 10.13
C ILE A 37 5.03 13.30 11.17
N ASP A 38 5.79 13.37 12.26
CA ASP A 38 5.73 14.43 13.24
C ASP A 38 6.92 15.38 13.07
N LYS A 39 6.62 16.59 12.58
CA LYS A 39 7.65 17.63 12.35
C LYS A 39 8.18 18.23 13.66
N LEU A 40 7.36 18.29 14.70
CA LEU A 40 7.75 18.85 16.00
C LEU A 40 8.63 17.86 16.78
N ALA A 41 8.18 16.61 16.86
CA ALA A 41 8.97 15.54 17.49
C ALA A 41 10.17 15.10 16.63
N ARG A 42 10.19 15.47 15.34
CA ARG A 42 11.23 15.08 14.36
C ARG A 42 11.32 13.58 14.18
N THR A 43 10.15 12.93 14.14
CA THR A 43 9.99 11.50 13.97
C THR A 43 9.18 11.19 12.72
N PHE A 44 9.30 9.97 12.27
CA PHE A 44 8.40 9.37 11.29
C PHE A 44 8.14 7.91 11.63
N ASP A 45 7.01 7.40 11.21
CA ASP A 45 6.57 6.03 11.44
C ASP A 45 6.59 5.21 10.16
N ILE A 46 6.90 3.93 10.31
CA ILE A 46 6.76 2.90 9.28
C ILE A 46 6.11 1.67 9.90
N ASP A 47 5.17 1.07 9.19
CA ASP A 47 4.52 -0.16 9.62
C ASP A 47 5.20 -1.36 8.96
N MET A 48 5.53 -2.38 9.74
CA MET A 48 6.18 -3.59 9.25
C MET A 48 5.24 -4.79 9.37
N VAL A 49 4.91 -5.41 8.24
CA VAL A 49 4.20 -6.69 8.23
C VAL A 49 5.18 -7.79 8.66
N LEU A 50 4.85 -8.47 9.73
CA LEU A 50 5.64 -9.59 10.24
C LEU A 50 5.18 -10.89 9.58
N HIS A 51 5.91 -11.34 8.59
CA HIS A 51 5.63 -12.59 7.89
C HIS A 51 6.87 -13.46 7.79
N GLY A 52 6.74 -14.75 8.13
CA GLY A 52 7.80 -15.73 7.97
C GLY A 52 9.16 -15.32 8.57
N GLU A 53 10.23 -15.82 7.98
CA GLU A 53 11.60 -15.47 8.30
C GLU A 53 12.18 -14.56 7.18
N GLY A 54 12.81 -13.47 7.61
CA GLY A 54 13.43 -12.53 6.69
C GLY A 54 14.08 -11.37 7.42
N PRO A 55 14.99 -10.63 6.76
CA PRO A 55 15.81 -9.61 7.43
C PRO A 55 14.98 -8.57 8.20
N ALA A 56 13.90 -8.10 7.60
CA ALA A 56 13.06 -7.09 8.22
C ALA A 56 12.19 -7.66 9.35
N SER A 57 11.52 -8.80 9.13
CA SER A 57 10.68 -9.44 10.15
C SER A 57 11.49 -9.91 11.34
N ASN A 58 12.69 -10.46 11.11
CA ASN A 58 13.57 -10.88 12.21
C ASN A 58 14.03 -9.67 13.03
N TRP A 59 14.52 -8.63 12.35
CA TRP A 59 14.93 -7.42 13.03
C TRP A 59 13.78 -6.79 13.82
N ALA A 60 12.59 -6.69 13.25
CA ALA A 60 11.45 -6.04 13.89
C ALA A 60 10.92 -6.79 15.12
N ARG A 61 11.08 -8.12 15.19
CA ARG A 61 10.72 -8.90 16.38
C ARG A 61 11.64 -8.63 17.57
N ASP A 62 12.91 -8.39 17.29
CA ASP A 62 13.95 -8.29 18.32
C ASP A 62 14.30 -6.82 18.65
N ALA A 63 13.80 -5.86 17.88
CA ALA A 63 14.13 -4.45 17.98
C ALA A 63 13.78 -3.83 19.33
N MET A 64 14.72 -3.07 19.86
CA MET A 64 14.56 -2.35 21.12
C MET A 64 14.72 -0.83 20.90
N PRO A 65 14.13 0.00 21.76
CA PRO A 65 14.36 1.43 21.72
C PRO A 65 15.84 1.79 21.76
N GLY A 66 16.29 2.55 20.77
CA GLY A 66 17.70 2.92 20.61
C GLY A 66 18.44 2.17 19.50
N ASP A 67 17.86 1.10 18.97
CA ASP A 67 18.41 0.39 17.82
C ASP A 67 18.40 1.28 16.58
N LYS A 68 19.37 1.06 15.69
CA LYS A 68 19.59 1.95 14.54
C LYS A 68 19.52 1.18 13.22
N LEU A 69 18.80 1.75 12.26
CA LEU A 69 18.79 1.32 10.86
C LEU A 69 19.18 2.47 9.95
N GLY A 70 19.87 2.12 8.86
CA GLY A 70 20.07 3.05 7.76
C GLY A 70 18.84 3.10 6.85
N PHE A 71 18.56 4.26 6.27
CA PHE A 71 17.52 4.38 5.26
C PHE A 71 17.90 5.35 4.14
N ALA A 72 17.22 5.26 3.01
CA ALA A 72 17.34 6.16 1.87
C ALA A 72 15.93 6.57 1.37
N GLY A 73 15.82 7.79 0.92
CA GLY A 73 14.57 8.42 0.45
C GLY A 73 14.49 9.88 0.91
N PRO A 74 13.30 10.49 0.91
CA PRO A 74 12.00 9.91 0.54
C PRO A 74 11.83 9.72 -0.96
N CYS A 75 10.98 8.77 -1.33
CA CYS A 75 10.53 8.55 -2.69
C CYS A 75 9.03 8.83 -2.78
N SER A 76 8.58 9.42 -3.88
CA SER A 76 7.15 9.66 -4.13
C SER A 76 6.35 8.36 -4.19
N GLY A 77 5.17 8.35 -3.59
CA GLY A 77 4.22 7.25 -3.65
C GLY A 77 3.44 7.16 -4.95
N GLY A 78 3.56 8.20 -5.80
CA GLY A 78 2.92 8.24 -7.11
C GLY A 78 1.42 8.52 -7.08
N PHE A 79 0.82 8.82 -5.92
CA PHE A 79 -0.59 9.20 -5.84
C PHE A 79 -0.78 10.70 -6.03
N ARG A 80 -1.71 11.04 -6.91
CA ARG A 80 -2.24 12.38 -7.08
C ARG A 80 -3.72 12.27 -7.47
N LEU A 81 -4.60 12.91 -6.71
CA LEU A 81 -6.01 12.97 -7.06
C LEU A 81 -6.18 13.82 -8.32
N LEU A 82 -6.83 13.26 -9.33
CA LEU A 82 -7.11 13.96 -10.60
C LEU A 82 -8.32 14.89 -10.40
N PRO A 83 -8.33 16.09 -11.02
CA PRO A 83 -9.41 17.05 -10.81
C PRO A 83 -10.81 16.56 -11.19
N GLN A 84 -10.89 15.66 -12.17
CA GLN A 84 -12.16 15.10 -12.64
C GLN A 84 -12.67 13.90 -11.81
N THR A 85 -11.88 13.41 -10.84
CA THR A 85 -12.24 12.22 -10.05
C THR A 85 -13.54 12.44 -9.28
N ARG A 86 -14.51 11.56 -9.51
CA ARG A 86 -15.82 11.52 -8.83
C ARG A 86 -15.91 10.46 -7.77
N TRP A 87 -15.07 9.45 -7.81
CA TRP A 87 -14.92 8.40 -6.80
C TRP A 87 -13.51 7.82 -6.83
N LEU A 88 -13.08 7.30 -5.71
CA LEU A 88 -11.76 6.70 -5.54
C LEU A 88 -11.89 5.25 -5.06
N LEU A 89 -11.24 4.33 -5.75
CA LEU A 89 -11.07 2.95 -5.28
C LEU A 89 -9.65 2.77 -4.76
N LEU A 90 -9.54 2.43 -3.49
CA LEU A 90 -8.30 2.02 -2.82
C LEU A 90 -8.33 0.51 -2.63
N LEU A 91 -7.33 -0.18 -3.17
CA LEU A 91 -7.28 -1.64 -3.20
C LEU A 91 -5.89 -2.13 -2.84
N GLY A 92 -5.78 -3.05 -1.87
CA GLY A 92 -4.48 -3.58 -1.49
C GLY A 92 -4.50 -4.71 -0.49
N ASP A 93 -3.33 -5.33 -0.31
CA ASP A 93 -3.10 -6.27 0.78
C ASP A 93 -2.48 -5.57 2.01
N GLU A 94 -2.14 -6.35 3.05
CA GLU A 94 -1.57 -5.82 4.30
C GLU A 94 -0.35 -4.93 4.08
N THR A 95 0.43 -5.15 3.03
CA THR A 95 1.62 -4.34 2.72
C THR A 95 1.28 -2.95 2.19
N ALA A 96 0.08 -2.78 1.68
CA ALA A 96 -0.42 -1.53 1.09
C ALA A 96 -1.23 -0.67 2.07
N LEU A 97 -1.68 -1.22 3.20
CA LEU A 97 -2.53 -0.51 4.17
C LEU A 97 -1.96 0.85 4.60
N PRO A 98 -0.66 1.00 4.92
CA PRO A 98 -0.11 2.29 5.29
C PRO A 98 -0.24 3.33 4.17
N ALA A 99 -0.01 2.93 2.92
CA ALA A 99 -0.16 3.81 1.76
C ALA A 99 -1.63 4.21 1.52
N MET A 100 -2.54 3.25 1.58
CA MET A 100 -3.97 3.50 1.44
C MET A 100 -4.48 4.49 2.49
N ARG A 101 -4.01 4.39 3.75
CA ARG A 101 -4.36 5.31 4.83
C ARG A 101 -3.83 6.72 4.59
N THR A 102 -2.58 6.87 4.17
CA THR A 102 -2.02 8.19 3.87
C THR A 102 -2.71 8.85 2.69
N ILE A 103 -3.13 8.08 1.69
CA ILE A 103 -3.96 8.57 0.59
C ILE A 103 -5.32 9.06 1.12
N LEU A 104 -6.00 8.25 1.92
CA LEU A 104 -7.29 8.59 2.50
C LEU A 104 -7.22 9.87 3.34
N ALA A 105 -6.20 9.98 4.20
CA ALA A 105 -5.96 11.15 5.04
C ALA A 105 -5.61 12.42 4.24
N SER A 106 -5.14 12.28 3.00
CA SER A 106 -4.80 13.41 2.14
C SER A 106 -6.00 14.04 1.42
N LEU A 107 -7.16 13.38 1.47
CA LEU A 107 -8.36 13.87 0.78
C LEU A 107 -8.92 15.09 1.51
N SER A 108 -8.87 16.23 0.87
CA SER A 108 -9.34 17.53 1.43
C SER A 108 -10.81 17.81 1.14
N THR A 109 -11.40 17.11 0.19
CA THR A 109 -12.79 17.27 -0.20
C THR A 109 -13.52 15.94 -0.18
N PRO A 110 -14.79 15.90 0.26
CA PRO A 110 -15.58 14.68 0.23
C PRO A 110 -15.71 14.13 -1.18
N LEU A 111 -15.34 12.85 -1.34
CA LEU A 111 -15.69 12.07 -2.52
C LEU A 111 -15.93 10.63 -2.09
N PRO A 112 -16.80 9.88 -2.80
CA PRO A 112 -17.02 8.48 -2.53
C PRO A 112 -15.74 7.68 -2.59
N VAL A 113 -15.39 6.98 -1.50
CA VAL A 113 -14.24 6.08 -1.44
C VAL A 113 -14.71 4.65 -1.26
N LEU A 114 -14.20 3.76 -2.09
CA LEU A 114 -14.34 2.31 -1.95
C LEU A 114 -13.01 1.76 -1.45
N TRP A 115 -13.05 1.07 -0.32
CA TRP A 115 -11.89 0.48 0.32
C TRP A 115 -11.99 -1.05 0.26
N PHE A 116 -11.02 -1.68 -0.36
CA PHE A 116 -10.88 -3.13 -0.41
C PHE A 116 -9.50 -3.52 0.11
N ALA A 117 -9.49 -4.21 1.24
CA ALA A 117 -8.24 -4.66 1.86
C ALA A 117 -8.22 -6.17 2.02
N GLU A 118 -7.09 -6.80 1.72
CA GLU A 118 -6.83 -8.20 2.02
C GLU A 118 -5.83 -8.30 3.16
N VAL A 119 -6.11 -9.15 4.13
CA VAL A 119 -5.23 -9.42 5.28
C VAL A 119 -5.07 -10.91 5.50
N GLY A 120 -3.99 -11.31 6.17
CA GLY A 120 -3.70 -12.71 6.47
C GLY A 120 -4.55 -13.27 7.60
N ASP A 121 -4.97 -12.43 8.54
CA ASP A 121 -5.75 -12.81 9.72
C ASP A 121 -6.81 -11.75 10.03
N ALA A 122 -7.92 -12.17 10.65
CA ALA A 122 -8.98 -11.26 11.09
C ALA A 122 -8.52 -10.23 12.14
N GLN A 123 -7.49 -10.54 12.91
CA GLN A 123 -6.90 -9.62 13.89
C GLN A 123 -6.13 -8.46 13.24
N GLU A 124 -5.79 -8.58 11.97
CA GLU A 124 -5.13 -7.52 11.19
C GLU A 124 -6.14 -6.50 10.62
N ILE A 125 -7.43 -6.77 10.74
CA ILE A 125 -8.48 -5.82 10.36
C ILE A 125 -8.38 -4.59 11.26
N GLN A 126 -8.37 -3.42 10.65
CA GLN A 126 -8.17 -2.14 11.34
C GLN A 126 -9.34 -1.23 11.06
N ASP A 127 -9.69 -0.42 12.05
CA ASP A 127 -10.69 0.63 11.83
C ASP A 127 -10.17 1.64 10.81
N VAL A 128 -11.02 1.95 9.84
CA VAL A 128 -10.77 2.99 8.86
C VAL A 128 -11.78 4.11 9.13
N ASP A 129 -11.34 5.08 9.92
CA ASP A 129 -12.17 6.24 10.24
C ASP A 129 -12.12 7.24 9.07
N CYS A 130 -13.17 7.23 8.26
CA CYS A 130 -13.36 8.20 7.20
C CYS A 130 -14.83 8.34 6.83
N SER A 131 -15.36 9.54 6.99
CA SER A 131 -16.75 9.88 6.64
C SER A 131 -17.05 9.76 5.13
N PHE A 132 -16.04 9.60 4.28
CA PHE A 132 -16.18 9.47 2.83
C PHE A 132 -16.26 8.02 2.35
N LEU A 133 -16.08 7.04 3.25
CA LEU A 133 -16.19 5.63 2.88
C LEU A 133 -17.63 5.29 2.51
N GLN A 134 -17.85 4.93 1.24
CA GLN A 134 -19.11 4.33 0.79
C GLN A 134 -19.09 2.81 0.93
N MET A 135 -17.91 2.20 0.80
CA MET A 135 -17.72 0.77 0.96
C MET A 135 -16.42 0.51 1.70
N ASN A 136 -16.50 -0.33 2.73
CA ASN A 136 -15.35 -0.80 3.50
C ASN A 136 -15.40 -2.33 3.51
N SER A 137 -14.56 -2.96 2.69
CA SER A 137 -14.56 -4.41 2.48
C SER A 137 -13.21 -4.99 2.86
N TRP A 138 -13.22 -5.89 3.84
CA TRP A 138 -12.05 -6.63 4.28
C TRP A 138 -12.15 -8.08 3.85
N GLN A 139 -11.09 -8.57 3.23
CA GLN A 139 -10.96 -9.93 2.76
C GLN A 139 -9.91 -10.65 3.60
N ILE A 140 -10.27 -11.80 4.15
CA ILE A 140 -9.31 -12.62 4.92
C ILE A 140 -8.75 -13.69 3.98
N ARG A 141 -7.44 -13.72 3.86
CA ARG A 141 -6.73 -14.73 3.08
C ARG A 141 -6.61 -16.02 3.89
N THR A 142 -7.61 -16.89 3.76
CA THR A 142 -7.67 -18.14 4.51
C THR A 142 -6.70 -19.23 4.01
N ARG A 143 -6.22 -19.09 2.78
CA ARG A 143 -5.25 -20.03 2.15
C ARG A 143 -4.42 -19.30 1.09
N HIS A 144 -3.24 -19.83 0.78
CA HIS A 144 -2.56 -19.43 -0.45
C HIS A 144 -3.42 -19.85 -1.66
N PHE A 145 -3.78 -18.90 -2.48
CA PHE A 145 -4.49 -19.19 -3.72
C PHE A 145 -3.54 -19.79 -4.76
N ASP A 146 -4.01 -20.80 -5.48
CA ASP A 146 -3.24 -21.47 -6.53
C ASP A 146 -3.36 -20.73 -7.87
N SER A 147 -4.34 -19.86 -7.99
CA SER A 147 -4.60 -19.04 -9.17
C SER A 147 -4.94 -17.62 -8.78
N VAL A 148 -4.48 -16.65 -9.56
CA VAL A 148 -4.81 -15.21 -9.38
C VAL A 148 -6.32 -14.99 -9.32
N MET A 149 -7.10 -15.77 -10.08
CA MET A 149 -8.56 -15.70 -10.06
C MET A 149 -9.18 -16.03 -8.70
N ASN A 150 -8.47 -16.79 -7.86
CA ASN A 150 -8.91 -17.18 -6.53
C ASN A 150 -8.41 -16.20 -5.45
N SER A 151 -7.72 -15.13 -5.84
CA SER A 151 -7.33 -14.08 -4.90
C SER A 151 -8.57 -13.42 -4.30
N PRO A 152 -8.64 -13.26 -2.97
CA PRO A 152 -9.74 -12.57 -2.30
C PRO A 152 -10.01 -11.17 -2.86
N LEU A 153 -8.96 -10.40 -3.18
CA LEU A 153 -9.10 -9.08 -3.82
C LEU A 153 -9.75 -9.16 -5.19
N VAL A 154 -9.34 -10.14 -6.02
CA VAL A 154 -9.94 -10.34 -7.36
C VAL A 154 -11.41 -10.70 -7.25
N GLN A 155 -11.76 -11.59 -6.34
CA GLN A 155 -13.14 -11.98 -6.10
C GLN A 155 -14.00 -10.81 -5.62
N ALA A 156 -13.50 -10.04 -4.64
CA ALA A 156 -14.20 -8.88 -4.10
C ALA A 156 -14.51 -7.83 -5.18
N VAL A 157 -13.52 -7.48 -6.02
CA VAL A 157 -13.71 -6.52 -7.12
C VAL A 157 -14.62 -7.07 -8.21
N SER A 158 -14.66 -8.39 -8.41
CA SER A 158 -15.51 -9.01 -9.44
C SER A 158 -17.00 -8.83 -9.18
N HIS A 159 -17.37 -8.62 -7.92
CA HIS A 159 -18.75 -8.42 -7.50
C HIS A 159 -19.05 -6.95 -7.11
N CYS A 160 -18.08 -6.05 -7.32
CA CYS A 160 -18.24 -4.65 -6.98
C CYS A 160 -18.82 -3.87 -8.16
N GLU A 161 -19.91 -3.17 -7.90
CA GLU A 161 -20.44 -2.15 -8.82
C GLU A 161 -19.70 -0.83 -8.55
N LEU A 162 -19.02 -0.32 -9.57
CA LEU A 162 -18.36 0.97 -9.46
C LEU A 162 -19.38 2.10 -9.55
N PRO A 163 -19.18 3.21 -8.79
CA PRO A 163 -20.05 4.37 -8.89
C PRO A 163 -20.01 4.99 -10.30
N ALA A 164 -21.07 5.71 -10.66
CA ALA A 164 -21.13 6.41 -11.94
C ALA A 164 -20.12 7.57 -11.99
N GLY A 165 -19.64 7.88 -13.20
CA GLY A 165 -18.72 8.97 -13.44
C GLY A 165 -17.25 8.56 -13.50
N GLU A 166 -16.37 9.54 -13.66
CA GLU A 166 -14.93 9.29 -13.78
C GLU A 166 -14.33 8.88 -12.42
N GLY A 167 -13.84 7.66 -12.34
CA GLY A 167 -13.20 7.13 -11.16
C GLY A 167 -11.70 7.10 -11.26
N GLN A 168 -11.05 7.04 -10.10
CA GLN A 168 -9.62 6.79 -9.99
C GLN A 168 -9.37 5.55 -9.15
N VAL A 169 -8.41 4.75 -9.55
CA VAL A 169 -8.04 3.51 -8.86
C VAL A 169 -6.59 3.60 -8.41
N TRP A 170 -6.36 3.31 -7.15
CA TRP A 170 -5.03 3.06 -6.59
C TRP A 170 -4.96 1.64 -6.05
N LEU A 171 -4.01 0.86 -6.56
CA LEU A 171 -3.86 -0.56 -6.30
C LEU A 171 -2.41 -0.89 -5.97
N ALA A 172 -2.17 -1.55 -4.82
CA ALA A 172 -0.89 -2.18 -4.52
C ALA A 172 -1.09 -3.49 -3.75
N CYS A 173 -0.47 -4.56 -4.22
CA CYS A 173 -0.55 -5.90 -3.61
C CYS A 173 0.50 -6.82 -4.23
N GLU A 174 0.31 -8.14 -4.11
CA GLU A 174 1.10 -9.14 -4.82
C GLU A 174 1.14 -8.86 -6.32
N HIS A 175 2.29 -9.06 -6.95
CA HIS A 175 2.59 -8.65 -8.33
C HIS A 175 1.63 -9.22 -9.37
N GLN A 176 1.33 -10.52 -9.32
CA GLN A 176 0.45 -11.15 -10.32
C GLN A 176 -1.00 -10.69 -10.17
N VAL A 177 -1.46 -10.49 -8.93
CA VAL A 177 -2.77 -9.94 -8.62
C VAL A 177 -2.87 -8.49 -9.11
N ALA A 178 -1.85 -7.67 -8.85
CA ALA A 178 -1.80 -6.29 -9.33
C ALA A 178 -1.81 -6.20 -10.86
N ALA A 179 -1.05 -7.05 -11.54
CA ALA A 179 -1.01 -7.09 -13.00
C ALA A 179 -2.36 -7.52 -13.62
N TYR A 180 -2.98 -8.54 -13.03
CA TYR A 180 -4.30 -9.01 -13.47
C TYR A 180 -5.38 -7.93 -13.29
N LEU A 181 -5.48 -7.35 -12.10
CA LEU A 181 -6.47 -6.30 -11.81
C LEU A 181 -6.23 -5.05 -12.64
N LYS A 182 -4.98 -4.67 -12.87
CA LYS A 182 -4.63 -3.57 -13.79
C LYS A 182 -5.19 -3.80 -15.19
N ALA A 183 -4.97 -5.00 -15.75
CA ALA A 183 -5.47 -5.34 -17.07
C ALA A 183 -7.02 -5.30 -17.11
N ARG A 184 -7.66 -5.83 -16.09
CA ARG A 184 -9.11 -5.85 -15.98
C ARG A 184 -9.73 -4.46 -15.86
N PHE A 185 -9.19 -3.59 -15.00
CA PHE A 185 -9.66 -2.20 -14.87
C PHE A 185 -9.59 -1.44 -16.20
N ILE A 186 -8.51 -1.64 -16.96
CA ILE A 186 -8.33 -0.96 -18.25
C ILE A 186 -9.23 -1.56 -19.34
N ASN A 187 -9.21 -2.88 -19.49
CA ASN A 187 -9.77 -3.54 -20.67
C ASN A 187 -11.26 -3.87 -20.53
N GLU A 188 -11.73 -4.14 -19.31
CA GLU A 188 -13.11 -4.57 -19.06
C GLU A 188 -13.94 -3.47 -18.39
N MET A 189 -13.34 -2.71 -17.46
CA MET A 189 -14.06 -1.72 -16.65
C MET A 189 -13.89 -0.28 -17.17
N GLY A 190 -13.11 -0.07 -18.23
CA GLY A 190 -12.98 1.21 -18.91
C GLY A 190 -12.22 2.30 -18.14
N ILE A 191 -11.47 1.93 -17.09
CA ILE A 191 -10.65 2.89 -16.34
C ILE A 191 -9.49 3.35 -17.21
N SER A 192 -9.34 4.66 -17.36
CA SER A 192 -8.25 5.22 -18.14
C SER A 192 -6.89 4.92 -17.49
N ARG A 193 -5.84 4.75 -18.31
CA ARG A 193 -4.48 4.51 -17.81
C ARG A 193 -3.98 5.65 -16.91
N ALA A 194 -4.40 6.87 -17.15
CA ALA A 194 -4.04 8.05 -16.35
C ALA A 194 -4.72 8.05 -14.96
N ALA A 195 -5.88 7.40 -14.84
CA ALA A 195 -6.64 7.30 -13.60
C ALA A 195 -6.34 6.01 -12.81
N LEU A 196 -5.39 5.20 -13.27
CA LEU A 196 -5.03 3.94 -12.63
C LEU A 196 -3.56 3.93 -12.22
N PHE A 197 -3.32 3.90 -10.91
CA PHE A 197 -2.03 3.49 -10.34
C PHE A 197 -2.13 2.03 -9.91
N ALA A 198 -1.25 1.17 -10.41
CA ALA A 198 -1.19 -0.24 -10.01
C ALA A 198 0.26 -0.69 -9.87
N LYS A 199 0.62 -1.24 -8.72
CA LYS A 199 2.00 -1.65 -8.40
C LYS A 199 2.03 -2.97 -7.64
N GLY A 200 2.89 -3.90 -8.09
CA GLY A 200 3.27 -5.05 -7.30
C GLY A 200 4.26 -4.62 -6.21
N TYR A 201 3.89 -4.79 -4.95
CA TYR A 201 4.77 -4.50 -3.82
C TYR A 201 5.67 -5.67 -3.48
N TRP A 202 5.21 -6.87 -3.72
CA TRP A 202 5.94 -8.11 -3.53
C TRP A 202 5.54 -9.16 -4.56
N LYS A 203 6.28 -10.24 -4.63
CA LYS A 203 5.98 -11.36 -5.53
C LYS A 203 6.22 -12.68 -4.79
N LYS A 204 5.23 -13.54 -4.85
CA LYS A 204 5.28 -14.86 -4.21
C LYS A 204 6.51 -15.63 -4.68
N GLY A 205 7.30 -16.14 -3.73
CA GLY A 205 8.51 -16.91 -4.04
C GLY A 205 9.74 -16.11 -4.45
N GLU A 206 9.65 -14.77 -4.54
CA GLU A 206 10.76 -13.91 -4.92
C GLU A 206 11.18 -12.98 -3.77
N ALA A 207 12.32 -13.28 -3.18
CA ALA A 207 12.89 -12.44 -2.14
C ALA A 207 13.43 -11.13 -2.76
N ASN A 208 13.13 -9.99 -2.11
CA ASN A 208 13.59 -8.67 -2.56
C ASN A 208 13.08 -8.28 -3.97
N PHE A 209 11.83 -8.64 -4.26
CA PHE A 209 11.18 -8.27 -5.52
C PHE A 209 11.32 -6.76 -5.78
N LYS A 210 11.79 -6.42 -6.96
CA LYS A 210 11.86 -5.05 -7.45
C LYS A 210 10.73 -4.89 -8.46
N GLY A 211 9.57 -4.43 -7.99
CA GLY A 211 8.44 -4.22 -8.87
C GLY A 211 8.81 -3.40 -10.10
N ALA A 212 8.62 -3.96 -11.28
CA ALA A 212 8.59 -3.15 -12.50
C ALA A 212 7.36 -2.23 -12.42
N MET A 213 7.59 -0.95 -12.68
CA MET A 213 6.51 0.03 -12.84
C MET A 213 5.79 -0.18 -14.17
#